data_e7e1d3cc03e73680de296eef368efdc3
#
_entry.id   e7e1d3cc03e73680de296eef368efdc3
#
_cell.length_a   1.000
_cell.length_b   1.000
_cell.length_c   1.000
_cell.angle_alpha   90.00
_cell.angle_beta   90.00
_cell.angle_gamma   90.00
#
_symmetry.space_group_name_H-M   'P 1'
#
loop_
_entity.id
_entity.type
_entity.pdbx_description
1 polymer ?
#
loop_
_entity_poly.entity_id
_entity_poly.type
_entity_poly.pdbx_seq_one_letter_code
_entity_poly.pdbx_strand_id
1 'polypeptide(L)'
;MDTTVIFPMSDSPAVSFAAQALEQAGVAVTAALSRATHVLFPVPTKAENIPDGVTVIGGNLDFLPDGFPKIDLLRDEQYLAENAHLTADCALRLLGDRLGVAFRGCPVLVIGWGRIGKCLAAMLKALEAAVTVAARKPSDLGMLAALGYKAVAVSEIVPEQYRAIVNTAPAPILTEDGDYLQIDLASRQGLAGETVIWARGLPGKMLPESSGALIARGILRHLKGGSA
;
A
#
# COMPACT_ATOMS: atom_id res chain seq x y z
N MET A 1 16.00 -4.47 30.92
CA MET A 1 15.36 -4.24 29.62
C MET A 1 13.91 -4.62 29.79
N ASP A 2 12.99 -3.67 29.65
CA ASP A 2 11.57 -3.98 29.74
C ASP A 2 11.19 -4.93 28.61
N THR A 3 10.58 -6.05 28.97
CA THR A 3 10.18 -7.07 28.00
C THR A 3 9.04 -6.52 27.13
N THR A 4 9.24 -6.43 25.83
CA THR A 4 8.19 -6.04 24.89
C THR A 4 7.05 -7.06 24.92
N VAL A 5 5.86 -6.60 25.28
CA VAL A 5 4.62 -7.41 25.28
C VAL A 5 3.57 -6.68 24.41
N ILE A 6 3.15 -7.31 23.33
CA ILE A 6 2.27 -6.68 22.34
C ILE A 6 0.82 -7.17 22.52
N PHE A 7 -0.12 -6.23 22.54
CA PHE A 7 -1.55 -6.52 22.49
C PHE A 7 -2.12 -6.13 21.12
N PRO A 8 -2.72 -7.06 20.35
CA PRO A 8 -3.42 -6.75 19.11
C PRO A 8 -4.73 -6.00 19.40
N MET A 9 -4.84 -4.74 18.95
CA MET A 9 -6.02 -3.88 19.16
C MET A 9 -7.10 -4.05 18.10
N SER A 10 -7.13 -5.16 17.36
CA SER A 10 -8.11 -5.36 16.29
C SER A 10 -8.20 -6.83 15.91
N ASP A 11 -9.41 -7.26 15.55
CA ASP A 11 -9.69 -8.58 14.95
C ASP A 11 -9.39 -8.61 13.43
N SER A 12 -8.72 -7.60 12.90
CA SER A 12 -8.29 -7.57 11.50
C SER A 12 -7.40 -8.77 11.19
N PRO A 13 -7.69 -9.57 10.14
CA PRO A 13 -6.87 -10.72 9.78
C PRO A 13 -5.37 -10.39 9.64
N ALA A 14 -5.03 -9.24 9.10
CA ALA A 14 -3.63 -8.81 8.95
C ALA A 14 -2.96 -8.58 10.33
N VAL A 15 -3.70 -8.04 11.32
CA VAL A 15 -3.19 -7.86 12.69
C VAL A 15 -3.00 -9.22 13.37
N SER A 16 -3.93 -10.15 13.18
CA SER A 16 -3.84 -11.51 13.72
C SER A 16 -2.62 -12.26 13.14
N PHE A 17 -2.41 -12.20 11.84
CA PHE A 17 -1.21 -12.78 11.21
C PHE A 17 0.08 -12.10 11.66
N ALA A 18 0.06 -10.78 11.88
CA ALA A 18 1.21 -10.07 12.44
C ALA A 18 1.53 -10.53 13.86
N ALA A 19 0.53 -10.69 14.70
CA ALA A 19 0.68 -11.20 16.06
C ALA A 19 1.30 -12.62 16.06
N GLN A 20 0.78 -13.53 15.24
CA GLN A 20 1.34 -14.88 15.09
C GLN A 20 2.80 -14.86 14.62
N ALA A 21 3.14 -14.03 13.63
CA ALA A 21 4.51 -13.92 13.14
C ALA A 21 5.47 -13.33 14.20
N LEU A 22 5.00 -12.43 15.04
CA LEU A 22 5.76 -11.87 16.16
C LEU A 22 6.01 -12.95 17.25
N GLU A 23 5.01 -13.75 17.60
CA GLU A 23 5.16 -14.86 18.53
C GLU A 23 6.18 -15.88 18.02
N GLN A 24 6.12 -16.25 16.74
CA GLN A 24 7.08 -17.13 16.10
C GLN A 24 8.52 -16.57 16.12
N ALA A 25 8.64 -15.23 16.11
CA ALA A 25 9.92 -14.54 16.22
C ALA A 25 10.39 -14.33 17.68
N GLY A 26 9.65 -14.85 18.68
CA GLY A 26 10.00 -14.78 20.11
C GLY A 26 9.55 -13.49 20.81
N VAL A 27 8.70 -12.67 20.20
CA VAL A 27 8.09 -11.51 20.86
C VAL A 27 6.85 -11.95 21.62
N ALA A 28 6.73 -11.52 22.88
CA ALA A 28 5.58 -11.86 23.70
C ALA A 28 4.31 -11.15 23.18
N VAL A 29 3.25 -11.90 22.93
CA VAL A 29 1.91 -11.39 22.59
C VAL A 29 0.95 -11.76 23.72
N THR A 30 0.00 -10.87 24.03
CA THR A 30 -0.95 -11.05 25.13
C THR A 30 -2.38 -10.76 24.68
N ALA A 31 -3.33 -11.49 25.26
CA ALA A 31 -4.77 -11.22 25.12
C ALA A 31 -5.31 -10.25 26.20
N ALA A 32 -4.45 -9.79 27.13
CA ALA A 32 -4.82 -8.88 28.21
C ALA A 32 -4.14 -7.54 28.04
N LEU A 33 -4.90 -6.49 27.73
CA LEU A 33 -4.39 -5.13 27.54
C LEU A 33 -3.61 -4.63 28.78
N SER A 34 -4.03 -4.99 29.99
CA SER A 34 -3.36 -4.58 31.25
C SER A 34 -1.92 -5.13 31.40
N ARG A 35 -1.52 -6.08 30.57
CA ARG A 35 -0.17 -6.65 30.56
C ARG A 35 0.69 -6.15 29.41
N ALA A 36 0.09 -5.35 28.51
CA ALA A 36 0.77 -4.88 27.32
C ALA A 36 1.72 -3.70 27.62
N THR A 37 2.86 -3.71 26.99
CA THR A 37 3.75 -2.53 26.87
C THR A 37 3.56 -1.83 25.53
N HIS A 38 3.04 -2.56 24.56
CA HIS A 38 2.79 -2.07 23.18
C HIS A 38 1.39 -2.50 22.72
N VAL A 39 0.74 -1.67 21.92
CA VAL A 39 -0.53 -1.99 21.28
C VAL A 39 -0.38 -1.91 19.77
N LEU A 40 -0.83 -2.95 19.07
CA LEU A 40 -0.75 -3.05 17.61
C LEU A 40 -2.11 -2.78 16.98
N PHE A 41 -2.19 -1.68 16.23
CA PHE A 41 -3.34 -1.30 15.43
C PHE A 41 -3.20 -1.75 13.96
N PRO A 42 -4.30 -1.79 13.19
CA PRO A 42 -4.24 -1.94 11.74
C PRO A 42 -3.42 -0.84 11.07
N VAL A 43 -2.82 -1.14 9.92
CA VAL A 43 -2.07 -0.18 9.12
C VAL A 43 -2.82 0.04 7.78
N PRO A 44 -3.35 1.26 7.50
CA PRO A 44 -3.32 2.46 8.33
C PRO A 44 -4.22 2.35 9.57
N THR A 45 -3.86 3.09 10.62
CA THR A 45 -4.61 3.15 11.86
C THR A 45 -5.81 4.10 11.72
N LYS A 46 -6.95 3.65 12.20
CA LYS A 46 -8.12 4.49 12.51
C LYS A 46 -8.33 4.35 14.01
N ALA A 47 -7.75 5.26 14.78
CA ALA A 47 -7.77 5.10 16.22
C ALA A 47 -8.99 5.73 16.86
N GLU A 48 -9.70 4.89 17.58
CA GLU A 48 -10.62 5.25 18.64
C GLU A 48 -10.07 4.58 19.90
N ASN A 49 -9.98 5.32 21.02
CA ASN A 49 -9.55 4.79 22.32
C ASN A 49 -8.10 4.28 22.39
N ILE A 50 -7.14 5.20 22.34
CA ILE A 50 -5.72 4.88 22.59
C ILE A 50 -5.51 4.66 24.09
N PRO A 51 -4.99 3.50 24.54
CA PRO A 51 -4.68 3.29 25.95
C PRO A 51 -3.49 4.16 26.40
N ASP A 52 -3.55 4.65 27.63
CA ASP A 52 -2.44 5.38 28.24
C ASP A 52 -1.28 4.44 28.65
N GLY A 53 -0.08 4.97 28.67
CA GLY A 53 1.10 4.30 29.22
C GLY A 53 1.67 3.16 28.35
N VAL A 54 1.25 3.05 27.07
CA VAL A 54 1.74 2.05 26.14
C VAL A 54 2.37 2.70 24.90
N THR A 55 3.25 1.97 24.21
CA THR A 55 3.73 2.36 22.89
C THR A 55 2.72 1.95 21.83
N VAL A 56 2.29 2.87 20.96
CA VAL A 56 1.38 2.60 19.86
C VAL A 56 2.15 2.18 18.62
N ILE A 57 1.77 1.03 18.04
CA ILE A 57 2.27 0.53 16.76
C ILE A 57 1.15 0.60 15.73
N GLY A 58 1.40 1.23 14.58
CA GLY A 58 0.39 1.37 13.54
C GLY A 58 0.87 2.11 12.31
N GLY A 59 0.02 2.91 11.71
CA GLY A 59 0.35 3.77 10.57
C GLY A 59 -0.53 5.00 10.47
N ASN A 60 0.02 6.14 10.03
CA ASN A 60 -0.61 7.46 10.08
C ASN A 60 -0.91 7.91 11.52
N LEU A 61 0.08 7.86 12.39
CA LEU A 61 -0.04 8.16 13.81
C LEU A 61 0.19 9.65 14.14
N ASP A 62 0.04 10.56 13.18
CA ASP A 62 0.24 12.01 13.35
C ASP A 62 -0.82 12.68 14.23
N PHE A 63 -1.95 12.00 14.48
CA PHE A 63 -2.98 12.46 15.40
C PHE A 63 -2.59 12.29 16.88
N LEU A 64 -1.56 11.50 17.19
CA LEU A 64 -1.04 11.34 18.54
C LEU A 64 -0.21 12.59 18.93
N PRO A 65 -0.30 13.03 20.20
CA PRO A 65 0.49 14.15 20.69
C PRO A 65 1.99 13.98 20.47
N ASP A 66 2.70 15.11 20.39
CA ASP A 66 4.16 15.11 20.36
C ASP A 66 4.72 14.45 21.61
N GLY A 67 5.76 13.62 21.44
CA GLY A 67 6.37 12.87 22.56
C GLY A 67 5.60 11.59 22.96
N PHE A 68 4.44 11.30 22.35
CA PHE A 68 3.76 10.03 22.60
C PHE A 68 4.56 8.86 22.01
N PRO A 69 4.84 7.79 22.80
CA PRO A 69 5.63 6.66 22.32
C PRO A 69 4.90 5.92 21.20
N LYS A 70 5.48 5.94 19.99
CA LYS A 70 4.87 5.35 18.81
C LYS A 70 5.87 4.77 17.82
N ILE A 71 5.45 3.72 17.12
CA ILE A 71 6.11 3.14 15.95
C ILE A 71 5.13 3.31 14.76
N ASP A 72 5.39 4.29 13.91
CA ASP A 72 4.59 4.54 12.71
C ASP A 72 5.23 3.84 11.51
N LEU A 73 4.70 2.68 11.12
CA LEU A 73 5.19 1.89 10.00
C LEU A 73 5.04 2.61 8.65
N LEU A 74 4.13 3.58 8.53
CA LEU A 74 4.00 4.38 7.31
C LEU A 74 5.04 5.52 7.22
N ARG A 75 5.96 5.62 8.18
CA ARG A 75 7.17 6.43 8.12
C ARG A 75 8.45 5.59 7.91
N ASP A 76 8.35 4.26 7.90
CA ASP A 76 9.44 3.34 7.60
C ASP A 76 9.55 3.15 6.07
N GLU A 77 10.62 3.67 5.47
CA GLU A 77 10.83 3.62 4.01
C GLU A 77 10.91 2.19 3.46
N GLN A 78 11.48 1.25 4.22
CA GLN A 78 11.53 -0.15 3.82
C GLN A 78 10.14 -0.78 3.87
N TYR A 79 9.37 -0.52 4.92
CA TYR A 79 7.98 -0.96 5.00
C TYR A 79 7.16 -0.40 3.83
N LEU A 80 7.30 0.89 3.53
CA LEU A 80 6.60 1.54 2.43
C LEU A 80 6.93 0.93 1.07
N ALA A 81 8.20 0.57 0.84
CA ALA A 81 8.62 -0.08 -0.40
C ALA A 81 8.01 -1.48 -0.55
N GLU A 82 8.07 -2.31 0.51
CA GLU A 82 7.50 -3.65 0.52
C GLU A 82 5.96 -3.61 0.42
N ASN A 83 5.31 -2.68 1.12
CA ASN A 83 3.85 -2.49 1.05
C ASN A 83 3.38 -2.02 -0.33
N ALA A 84 4.19 -1.23 -1.03
CA ALA A 84 3.90 -0.82 -2.40
C ALA A 84 3.90 -2.02 -3.36
N HIS A 85 4.80 -2.98 -3.17
CA HIS A 85 4.82 -4.22 -3.94
C HIS A 85 3.56 -5.07 -3.69
N LEU A 86 3.16 -5.25 -2.42
CA LEU A 86 1.89 -5.95 -2.10
C LEU A 86 0.67 -5.23 -2.65
N THR A 87 0.67 -3.89 -2.64
CA THR A 87 -0.43 -3.09 -3.21
C THR A 87 -0.51 -3.29 -4.72
N ALA A 88 0.63 -3.34 -5.41
CA ALA A 88 0.69 -3.60 -6.85
C ALA A 88 0.22 -5.03 -7.20
N ASP A 89 0.58 -6.05 -6.40
CA ASP A 89 0.07 -7.42 -6.56
C ASP A 89 -1.45 -7.48 -6.39
N CYS A 90 -2.00 -6.81 -5.38
CA CYS A 90 -3.45 -6.70 -5.22
C CYS A 90 -4.12 -6.01 -6.41
N ALA A 91 -3.53 -4.93 -6.93
CA ALA A 91 -4.04 -4.22 -8.10
C ALA A 91 -4.03 -5.10 -9.35
N LEU A 92 -2.96 -5.90 -9.53
CA LEU A 92 -2.86 -6.84 -10.63
C LEU A 92 -3.95 -7.93 -10.58
N ARG A 93 -4.22 -8.46 -9.38
CA ARG A 93 -5.32 -9.44 -9.17
C ARG A 93 -6.68 -8.80 -9.47
N LEU A 94 -6.90 -7.58 -9.01
CA LEU A 94 -8.14 -6.84 -9.27
C LEU A 94 -8.32 -6.55 -10.77
N LEU A 95 -7.25 -6.20 -11.47
CA LEU A 95 -7.26 -6.07 -12.93
C LEU A 95 -7.63 -7.39 -13.62
N GLY A 96 -6.98 -8.50 -13.22
CA GLY A 96 -7.25 -9.82 -13.81
C GLY A 96 -8.69 -10.29 -13.59
N ASP A 97 -9.27 -9.99 -12.44
CA ASP A 97 -10.66 -10.30 -12.10
C ASP A 97 -11.68 -9.50 -12.96
N ARG A 98 -11.34 -8.27 -13.34
CA ARG A 98 -12.27 -7.32 -13.96
C ARG A 98 -12.12 -7.14 -15.45
N LEU A 99 -10.95 -7.40 -16.03
CA LEU A 99 -10.68 -7.11 -17.45
C LEU A 99 -11.38 -8.06 -18.43
N GLY A 100 -11.62 -9.31 -18.05
CA GLY A 100 -12.21 -10.31 -18.94
C GLY A 100 -11.37 -10.66 -20.18
N VAL A 101 -10.11 -10.19 -20.26
CA VAL A 101 -9.15 -10.44 -21.34
C VAL A 101 -7.78 -10.78 -20.79
N ALA A 102 -6.94 -11.45 -21.59
CA ALA A 102 -5.56 -11.73 -21.21
C ALA A 102 -4.73 -10.43 -21.13
N PHE A 103 -3.72 -10.40 -20.26
CA PHE A 103 -2.81 -9.25 -20.14
C PHE A 103 -1.94 -9.07 -21.39
N ARG A 104 -1.54 -10.15 -22.06
CA ARG A 104 -0.68 -10.08 -23.25
C ARG A 104 -1.26 -9.16 -24.32
N GLY A 105 -0.52 -8.09 -24.64
CA GLY A 105 -0.95 -7.08 -25.60
C GLY A 105 -2.08 -6.16 -25.12
N CYS A 106 -2.65 -6.37 -23.92
CA CYS A 106 -3.71 -5.52 -23.38
C CYS A 106 -3.17 -4.11 -23.08
N PRO A 107 -3.77 -3.03 -23.63
CA PRO A 107 -3.33 -1.68 -23.37
C PRO A 107 -3.76 -1.23 -21.96
N VAL A 108 -2.79 -1.03 -21.08
CA VAL A 108 -2.99 -0.58 -19.70
C VAL A 108 -2.22 0.70 -19.45
N LEU A 109 -2.89 1.71 -18.90
CA LEU A 109 -2.28 2.95 -18.43
C LEU A 109 -2.04 2.87 -16.92
N VAL A 110 -0.80 3.11 -16.50
CA VAL A 110 -0.46 3.34 -15.08
C VAL A 110 -0.16 4.82 -14.89
N ILE A 111 -0.94 5.50 -14.07
CA ILE A 111 -0.75 6.92 -13.78
C ILE A 111 0.07 7.06 -12.48
N GLY A 112 1.23 7.71 -12.58
CA GLY A 112 2.17 7.92 -11.49
C GLY A 112 3.38 6.99 -11.52
N TRP A 113 4.57 7.57 -11.30
CA TRP A 113 5.86 6.86 -11.27
C TRP A 113 6.43 6.80 -9.84
N GLY A 114 5.52 6.63 -8.85
CA GLY A 114 5.86 6.39 -7.45
C GLY A 114 6.16 4.91 -7.16
N ARG A 115 6.29 4.55 -5.88
CA ARG A 115 6.59 3.16 -5.45
C ARG A 115 5.60 2.14 -6.04
N ILE A 116 4.28 2.36 -5.90
CA ILE A 116 3.24 1.46 -6.41
C ILE A 116 3.27 1.41 -7.94
N GLY A 117 3.31 2.56 -8.61
CA GLY A 117 3.32 2.62 -10.07
C GLY A 117 4.50 1.89 -10.70
N LYS A 118 5.69 1.99 -10.10
CA LYS A 118 6.90 1.26 -10.53
C LYS A 118 6.71 -0.26 -10.43
N CYS A 119 6.21 -0.73 -9.28
CA CYS A 119 5.97 -2.16 -9.08
C CYS A 119 4.90 -2.70 -10.05
N LEU A 120 3.77 -2.00 -10.17
CA LEU A 120 2.67 -2.43 -11.04
C LEU A 120 3.07 -2.43 -12.52
N ALA A 121 3.75 -1.37 -12.99
CA ALA A 121 4.24 -1.31 -14.36
C ALA A 121 5.20 -2.45 -14.70
N ALA A 122 6.10 -2.81 -13.77
CA ALA A 122 7.01 -3.94 -13.93
C ALA A 122 6.27 -5.28 -13.99
N MET A 123 5.29 -5.51 -13.11
CA MET A 123 4.47 -6.73 -13.11
C MET A 123 3.67 -6.87 -14.41
N LEU A 124 3.00 -5.80 -14.85
CA LEU A 124 2.24 -5.79 -16.10
C LEU A 124 3.14 -6.03 -17.33
N LYS A 125 4.34 -5.43 -17.34
CA LYS A 125 5.33 -5.64 -18.42
C LYS A 125 5.79 -7.10 -18.46
N ALA A 126 6.00 -7.73 -17.30
CA ALA A 126 6.35 -9.14 -17.21
C ALA A 126 5.24 -10.08 -17.73
N LEU A 127 3.97 -9.64 -17.68
CA LEU A 127 2.82 -10.32 -18.26
C LEU A 127 2.58 -9.94 -19.75
N GLU A 128 3.54 -9.26 -20.37
CA GLU A 128 3.49 -8.82 -21.77
C GLU A 128 2.31 -7.89 -22.09
N ALA A 129 1.78 -7.15 -21.11
CA ALA A 129 0.79 -6.11 -21.35
C ALA A 129 1.41 -4.93 -22.11
N ALA A 130 0.60 -4.24 -22.93
CA ALA A 130 1.00 -3.01 -23.60
C ALA A 130 0.93 -1.83 -22.61
N VAL A 131 1.94 -1.75 -21.74
CA VAL A 131 1.98 -0.79 -20.63
C VAL A 131 2.39 0.59 -21.11
N THR A 132 1.58 1.59 -20.83
CA THR A 132 1.94 3.01 -20.87
C THR A 132 1.99 3.56 -19.45
N VAL A 133 2.99 4.40 -19.15
CA VAL A 133 3.08 5.07 -17.84
C VAL A 133 2.95 6.57 -18.03
N ALA A 134 2.01 7.18 -17.30
CA ALA A 134 1.86 8.64 -17.29
C ALA A 134 2.60 9.25 -16.11
N ALA A 135 3.38 10.30 -16.36
CA ALA A 135 4.11 11.04 -15.33
C ALA A 135 4.06 12.54 -15.60
N ARG A 136 4.25 13.34 -14.52
CA ARG A 136 4.26 14.82 -14.62
C ARG A 136 5.65 15.39 -14.87
N LYS A 137 6.68 14.75 -14.27
CA LYS A 137 8.04 15.30 -14.30
C LYS A 137 8.74 14.88 -15.58
N PRO A 138 9.39 15.80 -16.32
CA PRO A 138 10.20 15.45 -17.49
C PRO A 138 11.30 14.42 -17.18
N SER A 139 11.90 14.48 -15.97
CA SER A 139 12.88 13.49 -15.51
C SER A 139 12.32 12.07 -15.42
N ASP A 140 11.06 11.94 -14.97
CA ASP A 140 10.39 10.64 -14.88
C ASP A 140 10.06 10.10 -16.28
N LEU A 141 9.60 10.98 -17.20
CA LEU A 141 9.37 10.61 -18.60
C LEU A 141 10.66 10.13 -19.30
N GLY A 142 11.76 10.85 -19.09
CA GLY A 142 13.08 10.43 -19.62
C GLY A 142 13.53 9.08 -19.04
N MET A 143 13.36 8.86 -17.74
CA MET A 143 13.71 7.60 -17.10
C MET A 143 12.82 6.44 -17.59
N LEU A 144 11.52 6.66 -17.76
CA LEU A 144 10.59 5.68 -18.32
C LEU A 144 11.01 5.25 -19.73
N ALA A 145 11.35 6.20 -20.59
CA ALA A 145 11.84 5.91 -21.94
C ALA A 145 13.15 5.10 -21.92
N ALA A 146 14.10 5.46 -21.05
CA ALA A 146 15.36 4.73 -20.87
C ALA A 146 15.15 3.28 -20.38
N LEU A 147 14.11 3.04 -19.58
CA LEU A 147 13.70 1.70 -19.12
C LEU A 147 12.83 0.93 -20.12
N GLY A 148 12.58 1.49 -21.31
CA GLY A 148 11.81 0.87 -22.38
C GLY A 148 10.30 0.79 -22.08
N TYR A 149 9.75 1.78 -21.38
CA TYR A 149 8.29 1.98 -21.25
C TYR A 149 7.81 3.01 -22.27
N LYS A 150 6.58 2.82 -22.78
CA LYS A 150 5.85 3.91 -23.41
C LYS A 150 5.49 4.92 -22.31
N ALA A 151 5.91 6.16 -22.47
CA ALA A 151 5.67 7.24 -21.51
C ALA A 151 4.82 8.33 -22.13
N VAL A 152 3.95 8.96 -21.33
CA VAL A 152 3.07 10.06 -21.74
C VAL A 152 3.01 11.10 -20.62
N ALA A 153 2.95 12.38 -20.96
CA ALA A 153 2.65 13.39 -19.96
C ALA A 153 1.20 13.27 -19.47
N VAL A 154 0.94 13.55 -18.17
CA VAL A 154 -0.41 13.44 -17.61
C VAL A 154 -1.43 14.30 -18.38
N SER A 155 -1.01 15.46 -18.90
CA SER A 155 -1.85 16.35 -19.73
C SER A 155 -2.14 15.82 -21.13
N GLU A 156 -1.48 14.76 -21.56
CA GLU A 156 -1.59 14.18 -22.92
C GLU A 156 -2.26 12.80 -22.90
N ILE A 157 -2.85 12.40 -21.77
CA ILE A 157 -3.58 11.15 -21.65
C ILE A 157 -4.82 11.20 -22.57
N VAL A 158 -4.98 10.16 -23.39
CA VAL A 158 -6.17 9.89 -24.18
C VAL A 158 -6.76 8.58 -23.64
N PRO A 159 -7.76 8.65 -22.73
CA PRO A 159 -8.24 7.49 -21.96
C PRO A 159 -8.75 6.33 -22.81
N GLU A 160 -9.40 6.63 -23.93
CA GLU A 160 -10.04 5.66 -24.85
C GLU A 160 -9.04 4.72 -25.52
N GLN A 161 -7.75 5.03 -25.46
CA GLN A 161 -6.68 4.16 -25.96
C GLN A 161 -6.40 2.96 -25.06
N TYR A 162 -6.98 2.92 -23.86
CA TYR A 162 -6.66 1.91 -22.84
C TYR A 162 -7.90 1.06 -22.49
N ARG A 163 -7.66 -0.21 -22.20
CA ARG A 163 -8.67 -1.11 -21.62
C ARG A 163 -8.78 -0.95 -20.11
N ALA A 164 -7.71 -0.50 -19.48
CA ALA A 164 -7.69 -0.19 -18.07
C ALA A 164 -6.77 0.98 -17.76
N ILE A 165 -7.18 1.77 -16.78
CA ILE A 165 -6.43 2.88 -16.21
C ILE A 165 -6.28 2.65 -14.72
N VAL A 166 -5.03 2.61 -14.23
CA VAL A 166 -4.73 2.47 -12.80
C VAL A 166 -4.02 3.71 -12.32
N ASN A 167 -4.70 4.48 -11.48
CA ASN A 167 -4.12 5.66 -10.85
C ASN A 167 -3.39 5.30 -9.54
N THR A 168 -2.17 5.81 -9.38
CA THR A 168 -1.37 5.71 -8.15
C THR A 168 -0.97 7.09 -7.59
N ALA A 169 -1.37 8.17 -8.27
CA ALA A 169 -1.01 9.54 -7.89
C ALA A 169 -2.14 10.22 -7.10
N PRO A 170 -1.87 10.83 -5.94
CA PRO A 170 -2.88 11.46 -5.09
C PRO A 170 -3.23 12.88 -5.57
N ALA A 171 -3.62 13.02 -6.84
CA ALA A 171 -3.99 14.30 -7.45
C ALA A 171 -5.15 14.09 -8.42
N PRO A 172 -6.05 15.07 -8.60
CA PRO A 172 -7.11 15.02 -9.62
C PRO A 172 -6.49 14.91 -11.02
N ILE A 173 -6.92 13.92 -11.80
CA ILE A 173 -6.31 13.60 -13.11
C ILE A 173 -7.36 13.44 -14.20
N LEU A 174 -8.36 12.59 -14.00
CA LEU A 174 -9.43 12.33 -14.94
C LEU A 174 -10.78 12.53 -14.24
N THR A 175 -11.73 13.13 -14.95
CA THR A 175 -13.05 13.50 -14.42
C THR A 175 -14.21 12.83 -15.15
N GLU A 176 -13.94 12.00 -16.16
CA GLU A 176 -14.96 11.42 -17.02
C GLU A 176 -14.93 9.90 -16.97
N ASP A 177 -16.11 9.30 -17.07
CA ASP A 177 -16.29 7.87 -17.29
C ASP A 177 -16.10 7.53 -18.77
N GLY A 178 -15.68 6.29 -19.03
CA GLY A 178 -15.52 5.76 -20.38
C GLY A 178 -15.63 4.24 -20.39
N ASP A 179 -15.58 3.66 -21.57
CA ASP A 179 -15.61 2.21 -21.77
C ASP A 179 -14.24 1.56 -21.48
N TYR A 180 -13.69 1.85 -20.31
CA TYR A 180 -12.45 1.31 -19.80
C TYR A 180 -12.51 1.13 -18.28
N LEU A 181 -11.83 0.10 -17.78
CA LEU A 181 -11.78 -0.16 -16.34
C LEU A 181 -10.95 0.92 -15.63
N GLN A 182 -11.51 1.53 -14.58
CA GLN A 182 -10.84 2.54 -13.77
C GLN A 182 -10.59 2.05 -12.36
N ILE A 183 -9.32 1.99 -11.94
CA ILE A 183 -8.91 1.64 -10.59
C ILE A 183 -8.08 2.77 -10.01
N ASP A 184 -8.44 3.24 -8.82
CA ASP A 184 -7.68 4.27 -8.10
C ASP A 184 -7.09 3.70 -6.80
N LEU A 185 -5.77 3.68 -6.71
CA LEU A 185 -5.00 3.18 -5.57
C LEU A 185 -4.47 4.33 -4.70
N ALA A 186 -4.69 5.57 -5.12
CA ALA A 186 -4.13 6.72 -4.45
C ALA A 186 -4.74 6.97 -3.07
N SER A 187 -3.98 7.60 -2.18
CA SER A 187 -4.44 7.97 -0.84
C SER A 187 -5.59 9.01 -0.87
N ARG A 188 -5.60 9.84 -1.91
CA ARG A 188 -6.72 10.72 -2.29
C ARG A 188 -7.15 10.32 -3.69
N GLN A 189 -8.44 10.17 -3.89
CA GLN A 189 -8.98 9.79 -5.19
C GLN A 189 -8.62 10.84 -6.25
N GLY A 190 -8.02 10.40 -7.33
CA GLY A 190 -7.60 11.25 -8.45
C GLY A 190 -8.41 11.02 -9.72
N LEU A 191 -9.11 9.88 -9.80
CA LEU A 191 -10.08 9.58 -10.85
C LEU A 191 -11.47 9.91 -10.31
N ALA A 192 -12.27 10.66 -11.07
CA ALA A 192 -13.62 11.01 -10.70
C ALA A 192 -14.58 10.49 -11.77
N GLY A 193 -15.36 9.49 -11.44
CA GLY A 193 -16.38 8.87 -12.29
C GLY A 193 -17.20 7.91 -11.46
N GLU A 194 -18.40 7.55 -11.92
CA GLU A 194 -19.30 6.66 -11.21
C GLU A 194 -18.79 5.20 -11.20
N THR A 195 -17.99 4.83 -12.21
CA THR A 195 -17.47 3.47 -12.40
C THR A 195 -16.09 3.24 -11.77
N VAL A 196 -15.49 4.26 -11.16
CA VAL A 196 -14.15 4.19 -10.55
C VAL A 196 -14.14 3.28 -9.33
N ILE A 197 -13.28 2.28 -9.34
CA ILE A 197 -13.00 1.43 -8.19
C ILE A 197 -11.92 2.11 -7.33
N TRP A 198 -12.33 2.84 -6.29
CA TRP A 198 -11.39 3.41 -5.34
C TRP A 198 -10.95 2.34 -4.33
N ALA A 199 -9.79 1.76 -4.56
CA ALA A 199 -9.31 0.56 -3.90
C ALA A 199 -8.25 0.88 -2.82
N ARG A 200 -8.70 1.13 -1.59
CA ARG A 200 -7.83 1.43 -0.45
C ARG A 200 -7.65 0.25 0.50
N GLY A 201 -6.44 0.17 1.07
CA GLY A 201 -6.11 -0.85 2.07
C GLY A 201 -6.16 -2.27 1.50
N LEU A 202 -5.85 -2.43 0.23
CA LEU A 202 -5.91 -3.70 -0.48
C LEU A 202 -5.08 -4.81 0.19
N PRO A 203 -3.81 -4.60 0.61
CA PRO A 203 -2.99 -5.68 1.17
C PRO A 203 -3.64 -6.36 2.38
N GLY A 204 -4.16 -5.58 3.33
CA GLY A 204 -4.81 -6.14 4.51
C GLY A 204 -6.11 -6.88 4.22
N LYS A 205 -6.79 -6.56 3.12
CA LYS A 205 -8.06 -7.18 2.69
C LYS A 205 -7.85 -8.42 1.81
N MET A 206 -6.95 -8.34 0.85
CA MET A 206 -6.76 -9.36 -0.19
C MET A 206 -5.63 -10.33 0.14
N LEU A 207 -4.61 -9.87 0.86
CA LEU A 207 -3.38 -10.60 1.21
C LEU A 207 -3.06 -10.46 2.71
N PRO A 208 -4.00 -10.79 3.61
CA PRO A 208 -3.86 -10.52 5.04
C PRO A 208 -2.64 -11.19 5.67
N GLU A 209 -2.30 -12.41 5.26
CA GLU A 209 -1.12 -13.13 5.73
C GLU A 209 0.18 -12.42 5.32
N SER A 210 0.33 -12.07 4.05
CA SER A 210 1.50 -11.33 3.55
C SER A 210 1.60 -9.94 4.18
N SER A 211 0.47 -9.26 4.37
CA SER A 211 0.40 -7.96 5.05
C SER A 211 0.79 -8.08 6.52
N GLY A 212 0.32 -9.11 7.22
CA GLY A 212 0.67 -9.38 8.61
C GLY A 212 2.16 -9.70 8.77
N ALA A 213 2.72 -10.55 7.90
CA ALA A 213 4.15 -10.84 7.89
C ALA A 213 4.99 -9.58 7.64
N LEU A 214 4.55 -8.68 6.76
CA LEU A 214 5.21 -7.40 6.52
C LEU A 214 5.15 -6.48 7.75
N ILE A 215 4.00 -6.38 8.40
CA ILE A 215 3.82 -5.62 9.65
C ILE A 215 4.79 -6.15 10.72
N ALA A 216 4.84 -7.46 10.93
CA ALA A 216 5.74 -8.09 11.91
C ALA A 216 7.21 -7.80 11.61
N ARG A 217 7.65 -7.90 10.35
CA ARG A 217 9.03 -7.54 9.96
C ARG A 217 9.35 -6.08 10.25
N GLY A 218 8.42 -5.16 9.96
CA GLY A 218 8.57 -3.75 10.28
C GLY A 218 8.76 -3.53 11.79
N ILE A 219 7.90 -4.14 12.62
CA ILE A 219 8.00 -4.05 14.08
C ILE A 219 9.34 -4.58 14.57
N LEU A 220 9.76 -5.78 14.10
CA LEU A 220 11.02 -6.41 14.51
C LEU A 220 12.25 -5.55 14.17
N ARG A 221 12.23 -4.80 13.06
CA ARG A 221 13.30 -3.85 12.74
C ARG A 221 13.38 -2.74 13.79
N HIS A 222 12.25 -2.15 14.14
CA HIS A 222 12.20 -1.07 15.13
C HIS A 222 12.62 -1.54 16.53
N LEU A 223 12.19 -2.74 16.96
CA LEU A 223 12.56 -3.30 18.25
C LEU A 223 14.07 -3.61 18.35
N LYS A 224 14.70 -4.04 17.24
CA LYS A 224 16.16 -4.26 17.19
C LYS A 224 16.97 -2.97 17.06
N GLY A 225 16.46 -1.98 16.35
CA GLY A 225 17.14 -0.69 16.12
C GLY A 225 17.10 0.25 17.34
N GLY A 226 16.17 0.08 18.27
CA GLY A 226 16.11 0.82 19.54
C GLY A 226 17.09 0.36 20.61
N SER A 227 17.96 -0.62 20.29
CA SER A 227 18.98 -1.18 21.19
C SER A 227 20.40 -0.67 20.90
N ALA A 228 20.53 0.42 20.12
CA ALA A 228 21.83 1.04 19.80
C ALA A 228 21.97 2.42 20.42
#